data_c16f0ffb3b6363b877a77785735b3940
#
_entry.id   c16f0ffb3b6363b877a77785735b3940
#
_cell.length_a   1.000
_cell.length_b   1.000
_cell.length_c   1.000
_cell.angle_alpha   90.00
_cell.angle_beta   90.00
_cell.angle_gamma   90.00
#
_symmetry.space_group_name_H-M   'P 1'
#
loop_
_entity.id
_entity.type
_entity.pdbx_description
1 polymer ?
#
loop_
_entity_poly.entity_id
_entity_poly.type
_entity_poly.pdbx_seq_one_letter_code
_entity_poly.pdbx_strand_id
1 'polypeptide(L)'
;MTDPKAHLDPVHGVPVPARLTVLSGPSAVGKSTVLRTIRRDRPEIWLSVSVTTRLPRPGEKHGREYYFVTEREFDEMVAAGQFLEWARFAGNCYGTPRGPVAARLRTGGPSLLEIDVAGARQVRATVPSALLVFLAPPSWAELVRRLTGRGTEPPEEIERRLVVARAELAAETEFDITLVNTSIDEVCSQLVALMTAQPVSPALGGPAGQVSAGQLTAAR
;
A
#
# COMPACT_ATOMS: atom_id res chain seq x y z
N MET A 1 -6.53 -20.25 -40.75
CA MET A 1 -7.52 -19.24 -40.37
C MET A 1 -8.36 -19.86 -39.27
N THR A 2 -7.98 -19.67 -38.02
CA THR A 2 -8.66 -20.16 -36.82
C THR A 2 -9.26 -18.94 -36.14
N ASP A 3 -10.57 -18.96 -35.98
CA ASP A 3 -11.44 -17.94 -35.39
C ASP A 3 -11.08 -17.71 -33.87
N PRO A 4 -10.79 -16.50 -33.44
CA PRO A 4 -10.48 -16.23 -32.02
C PRO A 4 -11.72 -15.86 -31.19
N LYS A 5 -12.86 -16.51 -31.44
CA LYS A 5 -14.05 -16.42 -30.57
C LYS A 5 -14.09 -17.58 -29.58
N ALA A 6 -13.11 -17.66 -28.70
CA ALA A 6 -13.14 -18.59 -27.57
C ALA A 6 -13.93 -17.97 -26.42
N HIS A 7 -15.09 -18.58 -26.15
CA HIS A 7 -15.82 -18.68 -24.87
C HIS A 7 -15.62 -17.58 -23.84
N LEU A 8 -16.51 -16.60 -23.86
CA LEU A 8 -16.85 -15.79 -22.71
C LEU A 8 -18.04 -16.44 -22.01
N ASP A 9 -17.79 -17.08 -20.89
CA ASP A 9 -18.85 -17.54 -19.99
C ASP A 9 -19.64 -16.32 -19.47
N PRO A 10 -20.96 -16.24 -19.64
CA PRO A 10 -21.72 -15.01 -19.37
C PRO A 10 -21.98 -14.72 -17.88
N VAL A 11 -21.39 -15.45 -16.94
CA VAL A 11 -21.62 -15.27 -15.50
C VAL A 11 -20.37 -14.83 -14.71
N HIS A 12 -19.18 -14.78 -15.34
CA HIS A 12 -17.90 -14.50 -14.63
C HIS A 12 -17.05 -13.42 -15.30
N GLY A 13 -17.61 -12.37 -15.86
CA GLY A 13 -16.85 -11.57 -16.79
C GLY A 13 -16.89 -10.04 -16.65
N VAL A 14 -17.15 -9.46 -15.48
CA VAL A 14 -16.78 -8.06 -15.26
C VAL A 14 -15.36 -8.07 -14.71
N PRO A 15 -14.34 -7.54 -15.45
CA PRO A 15 -13.01 -7.40 -14.88
C PRO A 15 -13.11 -6.54 -13.62
N VAL A 16 -12.83 -7.13 -12.46
CA VAL A 16 -12.69 -6.35 -11.23
C VAL A 16 -11.59 -5.34 -11.48
N PRO A 17 -11.85 -4.03 -11.38
CA PRO A 17 -10.82 -3.05 -11.63
C PRO A 17 -9.66 -3.33 -10.68
N ALA A 18 -8.45 -3.45 -11.23
CA ALA A 18 -7.24 -3.69 -10.48
C ALA A 18 -7.10 -2.60 -9.42
N ARG A 19 -7.14 -2.98 -8.15
CA ARG A 19 -7.00 -2.05 -7.04
C ARG A 19 -5.53 -1.91 -6.67
N LEU A 20 -5.04 -0.67 -6.70
CA LEU A 20 -3.73 -0.35 -6.14
C LEU A 20 -3.83 -0.43 -4.61
N THR A 21 -2.97 -1.23 -3.99
CA THR A 21 -2.85 -1.29 -2.53
C THR A 21 -1.53 -0.66 -2.10
N VAL A 22 -1.59 0.17 -1.09
CA VAL A 22 -0.43 0.83 -0.47
C VAL A 22 -0.28 0.28 0.93
N LEU A 23 0.87 -0.28 1.26
CA LEU A 23 1.26 -0.65 2.62
C LEU A 23 2.18 0.43 3.17
N SER A 24 1.75 1.08 4.24
CA SER A 24 2.54 2.09 4.96
C SER A 24 2.55 1.81 6.47
N GLY A 25 3.20 2.66 7.23
CA GLY A 25 3.33 2.53 8.68
C GLY A 25 4.74 2.90 9.15
N PRO A 26 4.98 2.95 10.46
CA PRO A 26 6.22 3.49 11.01
C PRO A 26 7.46 2.69 10.63
N SER A 27 8.61 3.36 10.74
CA SER A 27 9.90 2.69 10.59
C SER A 27 10.02 1.53 11.58
N ALA A 28 10.67 0.43 11.18
CA ALA A 28 10.85 -0.80 11.96
C ALA A 28 9.55 -1.58 12.31
N VAL A 29 8.38 -1.20 11.79
CA VAL A 29 7.14 -1.96 12.04
C VAL A 29 7.12 -3.33 11.37
N GLY A 30 7.95 -3.58 10.35
CA GLY A 30 8.08 -4.88 9.68
C GLY A 30 7.60 -4.91 8.22
N LYS A 31 7.32 -3.76 7.59
CA LYS A 31 6.87 -3.68 6.18
C LYS A 31 7.72 -4.52 5.22
N SER A 32 9.04 -4.34 5.24
CA SER A 32 9.94 -5.05 4.33
C SER A 32 9.99 -6.57 4.58
N THR A 33 9.66 -7.03 5.79
CA THR A 33 9.51 -8.47 6.08
C THR A 33 8.23 -9.00 5.47
N VAL A 34 7.11 -8.28 5.60
CA VAL A 34 5.83 -8.61 4.95
C VAL A 34 6.02 -8.70 3.44
N LEU A 35 6.66 -7.70 2.80
CA LEU A 35 6.90 -7.73 1.36
C LEU A 35 7.76 -8.91 0.91
N ARG A 36 8.80 -9.23 1.68
CA ARG A 36 9.67 -10.38 1.38
C ARG A 36 8.90 -11.69 1.44
N THR A 37 8.02 -11.85 2.44
CA THR A 37 7.15 -13.02 2.59
C THR A 37 6.16 -13.08 1.42
N ILE A 38 5.47 -12.00 1.08
CA ILE A 38 4.54 -11.96 -0.06
C ILE A 38 5.29 -12.27 -1.36
N ARG A 39 6.46 -11.69 -1.60
CA ARG A 39 7.24 -11.96 -2.82
C ARG A 39 7.63 -13.43 -2.96
N ARG A 40 7.88 -14.12 -1.86
CA ARG A 40 8.22 -15.55 -1.85
C ARG A 40 6.99 -16.43 -2.08
N ASP A 41 5.88 -16.14 -1.41
CA ASP A 41 4.75 -17.05 -1.26
C ASP A 41 3.59 -16.74 -2.23
N ARG A 42 3.53 -15.52 -2.79
CA ARG A 42 2.44 -15.03 -3.63
C ARG A 42 2.99 -14.31 -4.88
N PRO A 43 3.61 -15.07 -5.81
CA PRO A 43 4.26 -14.50 -7.01
C PRO A 43 3.28 -13.81 -7.98
N GLU A 44 1.99 -14.08 -7.88
CA GLU A 44 0.94 -13.39 -8.64
C GLU A 44 0.74 -11.92 -8.22
N ILE A 45 1.13 -11.57 -6.99
CA ILE A 45 1.07 -10.19 -6.50
C ILE A 45 2.27 -9.41 -7.03
N TRP A 46 1.97 -8.38 -7.81
CA TRP A 46 3.02 -7.50 -8.29
C TRP A 46 3.43 -6.50 -7.21
N LEU A 47 4.71 -6.50 -6.88
CA LEU A 47 5.31 -5.53 -5.97
C LEU A 47 6.00 -4.44 -6.79
N SER A 48 5.66 -3.19 -6.53
CA SER A 48 6.34 -2.06 -7.17
C SER A 48 7.81 -2.00 -6.75
N VAL A 49 8.68 -1.65 -7.71
CA VAL A 49 10.10 -1.37 -7.46
C VAL A 49 10.27 0.14 -7.49
N SER A 50 10.69 0.71 -6.37
CA SER A 50 10.94 2.16 -6.24
C SER A 50 12.27 2.56 -6.86
N VAL A 51 12.37 3.83 -7.24
CA VAL A 51 13.62 4.49 -7.64
C VAL A 51 14.27 5.09 -6.39
N THR A 52 15.60 5.07 -6.29
CA THR A 52 16.33 5.74 -5.21
C THR A 52 17.68 6.27 -5.67
N THR A 53 18.13 7.36 -5.03
CA THR A 53 19.48 7.91 -5.19
C THR A 53 20.49 7.29 -4.21
N ARG A 54 20.02 6.47 -3.26
CA ARG A 54 20.87 5.73 -2.33
C ARG A 54 21.71 4.70 -3.09
N LEU A 55 22.97 4.58 -2.72
CA LEU A 55 23.83 3.51 -3.25
C LEU A 55 23.29 2.12 -2.85
N PRO A 56 23.43 1.11 -3.73
CA PRO A 56 23.01 -0.25 -3.43
C PRO A 56 23.78 -0.82 -2.23
N ARG A 57 23.09 -1.55 -1.37
CA ARG A 57 23.71 -2.33 -0.29
C ARG A 57 24.21 -3.67 -0.83
N PRO A 58 25.14 -4.36 -0.12
CA PRO A 58 25.58 -5.69 -0.52
C PRO A 58 24.38 -6.63 -0.77
N GLY A 59 24.35 -7.24 -1.96
CA GLY A 59 23.29 -8.17 -2.37
C GLY A 59 22.05 -7.52 -3.04
N GLU A 60 21.90 -6.20 -2.99
CA GLU A 60 20.83 -5.50 -3.72
C GLU A 60 21.17 -5.41 -5.22
N LYS A 61 20.15 -5.55 -6.07
CA LYS A 61 20.28 -5.51 -7.53
C LYS A 61 19.37 -4.44 -8.12
N HIS A 62 19.92 -3.69 -9.09
CA HIS A 62 19.13 -2.73 -9.87
C HIS A 62 17.95 -3.41 -10.57
N GLY A 63 16.76 -2.80 -10.46
CA GLY A 63 15.52 -3.32 -11.04
C GLY A 63 14.84 -4.43 -10.22
N ARG A 64 15.42 -4.83 -9.09
CA ARG A 64 14.85 -5.85 -8.21
C ARG A 64 14.47 -5.29 -6.82
N GLU A 65 15.43 -4.76 -6.08
CA GLU A 65 15.19 -4.07 -4.80
C GLU A 65 14.82 -2.62 -5.04
N TYR A 66 15.60 -1.94 -5.88
CA TYR A 66 15.39 -0.56 -6.31
C TYR A 66 15.90 -0.36 -7.74
N TYR A 67 15.39 0.69 -8.41
CA TYR A 67 16.10 1.33 -9.52
C TYR A 67 17.06 2.35 -8.92
N PHE A 68 18.35 2.06 -8.92
CA PHE A 68 19.39 2.96 -8.40
C PHE A 68 19.76 3.97 -9.49
N VAL A 69 19.59 5.25 -9.18
CA VAL A 69 19.85 6.37 -10.11
C VAL A 69 20.69 7.45 -9.43
N THR A 70 21.27 8.34 -10.19
CA THR A 70 21.93 9.54 -9.68
C THR A 70 20.89 10.58 -9.23
N GLU A 71 21.31 11.57 -8.39
CA GLU A 71 20.42 12.68 -8.02
C GLU A 71 19.93 13.45 -9.26
N ARG A 72 20.81 13.70 -10.24
CA ARG A 72 20.45 14.38 -11.47
C ARG A 72 19.36 13.63 -12.25
N GLU A 73 19.50 12.31 -12.41
CA GLU A 73 18.49 11.49 -13.09
C GLU A 73 17.16 11.51 -12.31
N PHE A 74 17.21 11.47 -10.97
CA PHE A 74 16.02 11.56 -10.15
C PHE A 74 15.30 12.91 -10.33
N ASP A 75 16.04 14.02 -10.29
CA ASP A 75 15.49 15.35 -10.48
C ASP A 75 14.89 15.53 -11.90
N GLU A 76 15.52 14.97 -12.93
CA GLU A 76 14.98 14.91 -14.28
C GLU A 76 13.66 14.13 -14.32
N MET A 77 13.55 13.00 -13.62
CA MET A 77 12.31 12.22 -13.50
C MET A 77 11.21 12.98 -12.75
N VAL A 78 11.55 13.73 -11.70
CA VAL A 78 10.61 14.60 -10.97
C VAL A 78 10.08 15.68 -11.90
N ALA A 79 10.96 16.40 -12.61
CA ALA A 79 10.59 17.46 -13.55
C ALA A 79 9.69 16.94 -14.69
N ALA A 80 9.91 15.70 -15.13
CA ALA A 80 9.10 15.03 -16.14
C ALA A 80 7.79 14.40 -15.61
N GLY A 81 7.46 14.54 -14.32
CA GLY A 81 6.24 13.98 -13.70
C GLY A 81 6.18 12.47 -13.73
N GLN A 82 7.32 11.79 -13.74
CA GLN A 82 7.40 10.34 -13.89
C GLN A 82 7.10 9.56 -12.60
N PHE A 83 6.97 10.25 -11.47
CA PHE A 83 6.64 9.62 -10.20
C PHE A 83 5.14 9.67 -9.87
N LEU A 84 4.64 8.60 -9.25
CA LEU A 84 3.33 8.56 -8.61
C LEU A 84 3.38 9.29 -7.26
N GLU A 85 4.45 9.08 -6.52
CA GLU A 85 4.85 9.75 -5.30
C GLU A 85 6.38 9.79 -5.22
N TRP A 86 6.93 10.75 -4.48
CA TRP A 86 8.36 10.77 -4.15
C TRP A 86 8.61 11.56 -2.87
N ALA A 87 9.70 11.24 -2.17
CA ALA A 87 10.11 11.90 -0.95
C ALA A 87 11.64 11.92 -0.80
N ARG A 88 12.14 12.87 0.01
CA ARG A 88 13.51 12.86 0.50
C ARG A 88 13.54 12.30 1.92
N PHE A 89 14.39 11.30 2.16
CA PHE A 89 14.55 10.68 3.46
C PHE A 89 16.02 10.32 3.71
N ALA A 90 16.55 10.68 4.88
CA ALA A 90 17.93 10.40 5.30
C ALA A 90 18.97 10.76 4.23
N GLY A 91 18.84 11.93 3.60
CA GLY A 91 19.77 12.44 2.59
C GLY A 91 19.65 11.80 1.21
N ASN A 92 18.70 10.92 0.97
CA ASN A 92 18.46 10.27 -0.32
C ASN A 92 17.04 10.55 -0.81
N CYS A 93 16.82 10.40 -2.11
CA CYS A 93 15.52 10.46 -2.73
C CYS A 93 14.97 9.05 -2.95
N TYR A 94 13.65 8.93 -2.82
CA TYR A 94 12.90 7.71 -3.09
C TYR A 94 11.62 8.07 -3.84
N GLY A 95 11.18 7.24 -4.78
CA GLY A 95 9.92 7.49 -5.48
C GLY A 95 9.41 6.27 -6.22
N THR A 96 8.10 6.18 -6.35
CA THR A 96 7.43 5.12 -7.09
C THR A 96 7.21 5.55 -8.54
N PRO A 97 7.80 4.87 -9.54
CA PRO A 97 7.62 5.24 -10.94
C PRO A 97 6.18 5.00 -11.39
N ARG A 98 5.56 6.02 -11.98
CA ARG A 98 4.15 6.00 -12.43
C ARG A 98 3.89 4.99 -13.54
N GLY A 99 4.81 4.89 -14.50
CA GLY A 99 4.65 4.04 -15.70
C GLY A 99 4.38 2.58 -15.39
N PRO A 100 5.26 1.89 -14.64
CA PRO A 100 5.07 0.49 -14.25
C PRO A 100 3.77 0.24 -13.47
N VAL A 101 3.39 1.13 -12.54
CA VAL A 101 2.13 1.04 -11.79
C VAL A 101 0.95 1.12 -12.74
N ALA A 102 0.90 2.14 -13.61
CA ALA A 102 -0.17 2.30 -14.59
C ALA A 102 -0.26 1.11 -15.57
N ALA A 103 0.87 0.57 -16.00
CA ALA A 103 0.91 -0.61 -16.86
C ALA A 103 0.31 -1.83 -16.14
N ARG A 104 0.66 -2.05 -14.88
CA ARG A 104 0.15 -3.17 -14.09
C ARG A 104 -1.35 -3.04 -13.83
N LEU A 105 -1.84 -1.86 -13.47
CA LEU A 105 -3.26 -1.63 -13.22
C LEU A 105 -4.12 -1.93 -14.47
N ARG A 106 -3.61 -1.65 -15.67
CA ARG A 106 -4.32 -2.00 -16.93
C ARG A 106 -4.45 -3.50 -17.17
N THR A 107 -3.56 -4.31 -16.61
CA THR A 107 -3.63 -5.78 -16.73
C THR A 107 -4.53 -6.46 -15.71
N GLY A 108 -5.09 -5.71 -14.75
CA GLY A 108 -6.07 -6.21 -13.79
C GLY A 108 -5.50 -7.04 -12.63
N GLY A 109 -4.18 -7.10 -12.44
CA GLY A 109 -3.60 -7.90 -11.36
C GLY A 109 -3.43 -7.14 -10.04
N PRO A 110 -3.42 -7.85 -8.89
CA PRO A 110 -3.17 -7.23 -7.58
C PRO A 110 -1.79 -6.57 -7.54
N SER A 111 -1.75 -5.33 -7.03
CA SER A 111 -0.57 -4.48 -7.04
C SER A 111 -0.34 -3.88 -5.66
N LEU A 112 0.89 -3.98 -5.16
CA LEU A 112 1.28 -3.51 -3.83
C LEU A 112 2.46 -2.54 -3.91
N LEU A 113 2.30 -1.39 -3.27
CA LEU A 113 3.37 -0.42 -3.01
C LEU A 113 3.76 -0.48 -1.53
N GLU A 114 5.07 -0.41 -1.23
CA GLU A 114 5.60 -0.11 0.10
C GLU A 114 6.18 1.30 0.10
N ILE A 115 5.54 2.21 0.82
CA ILE A 115 5.95 3.61 0.91
C ILE A 115 5.74 4.14 2.33
N ASP A 116 6.27 5.34 2.61
CA ASP A 116 6.02 6.02 3.88
C ASP A 116 4.65 6.72 3.89
N VAL A 117 4.32 7.35 5.03
CA VAL A 117 3.04 8.07 5.21
C VAL A 117 2.94 9.26 4.24
N ALA A 118 4.04 9.98 4.00
CA ALA A 118 4.03 11.12 3.09
C ALA A 118 3.76 10.69 1.63
N GLY A 119 4.35 9.58 1.20
CA GLY A 119 4.07 8.96 -0.09
C GLY A 119 2.63 8.45 -0.19
N ALA A 120 2.10 7.85 0.87
CA ALA A 120 0.71 7.39 0.91
C ALA A 120 -0.30 8.54 0.69
N ARG A 121 -0.05 9.72 1.29
CA ARG A 121 -0.86 10.93 1.06
C ARG A 121 -0.81 11.38 -0.39
N GLN A 122 0.37 11.36 -1.03
CA GLN A 122 0.52 11.69 -2.45
C GLN A 122 -0.24 10.69 -3.35
N VAL A 123 -0.16 9.39 -3.04
CA VAL A 123 -0.93 8.37 -3.76
C VAL A 123 -2.42 8.59 -3.57
N ARG A 124 -2.91 8.89 -2.37
CA ARG A 124 -4.33 9.20 -2.12
C ARG A 124 -4.80 10.37 -2.98
N ALA A 125 -3.99 11.41 -3.12
CA ALA A 125 -4.33 12.58 -3.93
C ALA A 125 -4.38 12.27 -5.44
N THR A 126 -3.53 11.38 -5.94
CA THR A 126 -3.40 11.07 -7.37
C THR A 126 -4.21 9.85 -7.81
N VAL A 127 -4.48 8.91 -6.91
CA VAL A 127 -5.26 7.68 -7.13
C VAL A 127 -6.22 7.49 -5.95
N PRO A 128 -7.33 8.26 -5.88
CA PRO A 128 -8.28 8.21 -4.74
C PRO A 128 -8.87 6.82 -4.48
N SER A 129 -8.93 5.96 -5.50
CA SER A 129 -9.41 4.57 -5.38
C SER A 129 -8.40 3.60 -4.81
N ALA A 130 -7.14 4.01 -4.55
CA ALA A 130 -6.15 3.15 -3.92
C ALA A 130 -6.59 2.75 -2.51
N LEU A 131 -6.32 1.49 -2.14
CA LEU A 131 -6.51 1.00 -0.78
C LEU A 131 -5.27 1.34 0.03
N LEU A 132 -5.39 2.21 1.03
CA LEU A 132 -4.31 2.52 1.94
C LEU A 132 -4.42 1.65 3.18
N VAL A 133 -3.39 0.81 3.41
CA VAL A 133 -3.30 -0.10 4.55
C VAL A 133 -2.18 0.37 5.46
N PHE A 134 -2.51 0.64 6.72
CA PHE A 134 -1.54 0.98 7.75
C PHE A 134 -1.08 -0.28 8.48
N LEU A 135 0.22 -0.50 8.57
CA LEU A 135 0.80 -1.55 9.39
C LEU A 135 1.19 -0.96 10.74
N ALA A 136 0.46 -1.33 11.79
CA ALA A 136 0.71 -0.89 13.16
C ALA A 136 1.56 -1.92 13.93
N PRO A 137 2.41 -1.48 14.85
CA PRO A 137 3.05 -2.38 15.81
C PRO A 137 2.03 -2.86 16.85
N PRO A 138 2.24 -4.01 17.51
CA PRO A 138 1.37 -4.48 18.59
C PRO A 138 1.32 -3.50 19.78
N SER A 139 2.39 -2.76 20.00
CA SER A 139 2.48 -1.71 21.00
C SER A 139 3.62 -0.74 20.72
N TRP A 140 3.57 0.45 21.33
CA TRP A 140 4.69 1.39 21.29
C TRP A 140 5.99 0.79 21.84
N ALA A 141 5.93 0.04 22.94
CA ALA A 141 7.08 -0.60 23.55
C ALA A 141 7.76 -1.59 22.57
N GLU A 142 6.98 -2.35 21.82
CA GLU A 142 7.50 -3.28 20.83
C GLU A 142 8.16 -2.54 19.66
N LEU A 143 7.59 -1.42 19.20
CA LEU A 143 8.20 -0.60 18.16
C LEU A 143 9.54 -0.02 18.63
N VAL A 144 9.59 0.52 19.85
CA VAL A 144 10.83 1.02 20.48
C VAL A 144 11.88 -0.09 20.52
N ARG A 145 11.52 -1.27 21.01
CA ARG A 145 12.42 -2.44 21.07
C ARG A 145 13.00 -2.77 19.68
N ARG A 146 12.18 -2.75 18.64
CA ARG A 146 12.61 -3.02 17.24
C ARG A 146 13.50 -1.90 16.68
N LEU A 147 13.23 -0.66 17.04
CA LEU A 147 14.03 0.50 16.62
C LEU A 147 15.41 0.51 17.28
N THR A 148 15.49 0.15 18.58
CA THR A 148 16.73 0.18 19.37
C THR A 148 17.53 -1.12 19.29
N GLY A 149 16.89 -2.22 18.90
CA GLY A 149 17.44 -3.58 18.98
C GLY A 149 18.62 -3.89 18.05
N ARG A 150 19.01 -2.96 17.17
CA ARG A 150 20.21 -3.12 16.31
C ARG A 150 21.51 -2.70 17.02
N GLY A 151 21.42 -1.97 18.14
CA GLY A 151 22.55 -1.67 19.02
C GLY A 151 23.72 -0.87 18.45
N THR A 152 23.62 -0.44 17.20
CA THR A 152 24.73 0.20 16.45
C THR A 152 24.52 1.69 16.19
N GLU A 153 23.36 2.24 16.57
CA GLU A 153 23.01 3.63 16.26
C GLU A 153 23.28 4.55 17.48
N PRO A 154 23.76 5.78 17.28
CA PRO A 154 23.92 6.76 18.34
C PRO A 154 22.56 7.08 19.01
N PRO A 155 22.52 7.41 20.31
CA PRO A 155 21.29 7.73 21.03
C PRO A 155 20.46 8.83 20.35
N GLU A 156 21.10 9.88 19.84
CA GLU A 156 20.45 10.98 19.13
C GLU A 156 19.73 10.54 17.85
N GLU A 157 20.27 9.54 17.14
CA GLU A 157 19.63 8.99 15.95
C GLU A 157 18.40 8.18 16.34
N ILE A 158 18.50 7.40 17.41
CA ILE A 158 17.36 6.64 17.97
C ILE A 158 16.25 7.61 18.36
N GLU A 159 16.57 8.71 19.08
CA GLU A 159 15.58 9.69 19.50
C GLU A 159 14.88 10.34 18.29
N ARG A 160 15.63 10.77 17.27
CA ARG A 160 15.06 11.31 16.03
C ARG A 160 14.09 10.31 15.38
N ARG A 161 14.47 9.04 15.30
CA ARG A 161 13.61 7.98 14.73
C ARG A 161 12.35 7.73 15.56
N LEU A 162 12.43 7.83 16.86
CA LEU A 162 11.26 7.71 17.76
C LEU A 162 10.28 8.87 17.58
N VAL A 163 10.78 10.09 17.40
CA VAL A 163 9.95 11.26 17.10
C VAL A 163 9.21 11.06 15.76
N VAL A 164 9.93 10.64 14.72
CA VAL A 164 9.32 10.35 13.42
C VAL A 164 8.29 9.23 13.53
N ALA A 165 8.61 8.15 14.23
CA ALA A 165 7.70 7.02 14.39
C ALA A 165 6.39 7.40 15.14
N ARG A 166 6.44 8.33 16.11
CA ARG A 166 5.24 8.86 16.76
C ARG A 166 4.36 9.64 15.78
N ALA A 167 4.97 10.48 14.94
CA ALA A 167 4.25 11.24 13.93
C ALA A 167 3.62 10.30 12.87
N GLU A 168 4.35 9.25 12.47
CA GLU A 168 3.82 8.24 11.55
C GLU A 168 2.65 7.45 12.16
N LEU A 169 2.73 7.08 13.46
CA LEU A 169 1.62 6.41 14.16
C LEU A 169 0.38 7.31 14.27
N ALA A 170 0.55 8.61 14.50
CA ALA A 170 -0.57 9.54 14.58
C ALA A 170 -1.34 9.65 13.26
N ALA A 171 -0.74 9.29 12.13
CA ALA A 171 -1.37 9.30 10.82
C ALA A 171 -2.20 8.02 10.51
N GLU A 172 -2.29 7.07 11.42
CA GLU A 172 -3.05 5.82 11.24
C GLU A 172 -4.48 6.06 10.75
N THR A 173 -5.16 7.08 11.31
CA THR A 173 -6.55 7.43 10.98
C THR A 173 -6.75 7.97 9.56
N GLU A 174 -5.67 8.24 8.82
CA GLU A 174 -5.73 8.67 7.41
C GLU A 174 -5.84 7.48 6.44
N PHE A 175 -5.72 6.26 6.95
CA PHE A 175 -5.72 5.03 6.18
C PHE A 175 -7.09 4.33 6.22
N ASP A 176 -7.38 3.54 5.20
CA ASP A 176 -8.66 2.84 5.09
C ASP A 176 -8.74 1.65 6.05
N ILE A 177 -7.60 0.99 6.30
CA ILE A 177 -7.50 -0.23 7.12
C ILE A 177 -6.19 -0.20 7.91
N THR A 178 -6.25 -0.64 9.17
CA THR A 178 -5.08 -0.92 9.99
C THR A 178 -4.92 -2.43 10.18
N LEU A 179 -3.71 -2.93 9.93
CA LEU A 179 -3.28 -4.29 10.28
C LEU A 179 -2.25 -4.21 11.40
N VAL A 180 -2.48 -4.93 12.49
CA VAL A 180 -1.54 -4.97 13.62
C VAL A 180 -0.54 -6.11 13.42
N ASN A 181 0.75 -5.80 13.41
CA ASN A 181 1.83 -6.78 13.16
C ASN A 181 2.17 -7.59 14.41
N THR A 182 1.24 -8.48 14.80
CA THR A 182 1.44 -9.52 15.82
C THR A 182 2.16 -10.73 15.23
N SER A 183 1.82 -11.12 14.01
CA SER A 183 2.39 -12.22 13.25
C SER A 183 2.54 -11.83 11.78
N ILE A 184 3.69 -12.09 11.19
CA ILE A 184 3.95 -11.81 9.76
C ILE A 184 3.01 -12.64 8.87
N ASP A 185 2.79 -13.91 9.19
CA ASP A 185 1.95 -14.80 8.37
C ASP A 185 0.49 -14.33 8.39
N GLU A 186 0.01 -13.88 9.55
CA GLU A 186 -1.35 -13.35 9.71
C GLU A 186 -1.55 -12.04 8.95
N VAL A 187 -0.59 -11.10 9.07
CA VAL A 187 -0.58 -9.86 8.30
C VAL A 187 -0.56 -10.14 6.79
N CYS A 188 0.31 -11.05 6.33
CA CYS A 188 0.37 -11.41 4.92
C CYS A 188 -0.96 -11.99 4.42
N SER A 189 -1.59 -12.88 5.20
CA SER A 189 -2.88 -13.49 4.85
C SER A 189 -3.98 -12.43 4.75
N GLN A 190 -4.07 -11.53 5.73
CA GLN A 190 -5.06 -10.43 5.73
C GLN A 190 -4.82 -9.46 4.58
N LEU A 191 -3.56 -9.05 4.35
CA LEU A 191 -3.22 -8.12 3.26
C LEU A 191 -3.56 -8.72 1.89
N VAL A 192 -3.23 -10.00 1.67
CA VAL A 192 -3.57 -10.71 0.44
C VAL A 192 -5.09 -10.78 0.24
N ALA A 193 -5.84 -11.11 1.29
CA ALA A 193 -7.31 -11.14 1.23
C ALA A 193 -7.88 -9.78 0.83
N LEU A 194 -7.37 -8.68 1.41
CA LEU A 194 -7.76 -7.31 1.04
C LEU A 194 -7.46 -6.95 -0.41
N MET A 195 -6.34 -7.42 -0.94
CA MET A 195 -5.92 -7.14 -2.32
C MET A 195 -6.72 -7.94 -3.35
N THR A 196 -7.22 -9.11 -2.97
CA THR A 196 -7.96 -10.03 -3.85
C THR A 196 -9.47 -9.98 -3.65
N ALA A 197 -9.97 -9.33 -2.57
CA ALA A 197 -11.38 -9.10 -2.35
C ALA A 197 -11.97 -8.24 -3.48
N GLN A 198 -13.10 -8.68 -4.01
CA GLN A 198 -13.88 -7.84 -4.94
C GLN A 198 -14.35 -6.57 -4.20
N PRO A 199 -14.27 -5.38 -4.82
CA PRO A 199 -14.91 -4.20 -4.26
C PRO A 199 -16.40 -4.51 -4.12
N VAL A 200 -16.92 -4.39 -2.90
CA VAL A 200 -18.36 -4.45 -2.66
C VAL A 200 -18.96 -3.27 -3.39
N SER A 201 -19.64 -3.51 -4.51
CA SER A 201 -20.47 -2.46 -5.14
C SER A 201 -21.45 -1.98 -4.07
N PRO A 202 -21.57 -0.67 -3.81
CA PRO A 202 -22.66 -0.18 -2.97
C PRO A 202 -23.95 -0.67 -3.62
N ALA A 203 -24.72 -1.46 -2.87
CA ALA A 203 -26.02 -1.94 -3.34
C ALA A 203 -26.81 -0.72 -3.81
N LEU A 204 -27.12 -0.69 -5.10
CA LEU A 204 -28.07 0.30 -5.65
C LEU A 204 -29.33 0.20 -4.80
N GLY A 205 -29.63 1.27 -4.07
CA GLY A 205 -30.75 1.34 -3.15
C GLY A 205 -32.02 0.83 -3.83
N GLY A 206 -32.57 -0.24 -3.28
CA GLY A 206 -33.91 -0.68 -3.61
C GLY A 206 -34.91 0.47 -3.33
N PRO A 207 -36.02 0.57 -4.07
CA PRO A 207 -36.96 1.67 -3.94
C PRO A 207 -37.48 1.73 -2.50
N ALA A 208 -37.48 2.93 -1.92
CA ALA A 208 -38.04 3.24 -0.62
C ALA A 208 -39.48 2.73 -0.56
N GLY A 209 -39.72 1.64 0.15
CA GLY A 209 -41.05 1.18 0.47
C GLY A 209 -41.77 2.27 1.26
N GLN A 210 -42.81 2.83 0.66
CA GLN A 210 -43.76 3.70 1.32
C GLN A 210 -44.37 2.97 2.51
N VAL A 211 -44.05 3.39 3.71
CA VAL A 211 -44.77 2.97 4.93
C VAL A 211 -46.02 3.81 4.97
N SER A 212 -47.14 3.20 4.58
CA SER A 212 -48.50 3.74 4.69
C SER A 212 -48.81 4.02 6.17
N ALA A 213 -49.11 5.27 6.47
CA ALA A 213 -49.70 5.67 7.75
C ALA A 213 -51.14 5.15 7.80
N GLY A 214 -51.38 4.11 8.59
CA GLY A 214 -52.72 3.51 8.83
C GLY A 214 -53.00 3.43 10.32
N GLN A 215 -53.81 4.39 10.77
CA GLN A 215 -54.82 4.34 11.85
C GLN A 215 -54.37 3.82 13.25
N LEU A 216 -54.10 4.78 14.13
CA LEU A 216 -54.39 4.65 15.55
C LEU A 216 -55.91 4.91 15.75
N THR A 217 -56.66 3.86 16.08
CA THR A 217 -57.99 4.02 16.68
C THR A 217 -57.90 3.69 18.18
N ALA A 218 -58.43 4.59 18.98
CA ALA A 218 -58.51 4.53 20.42
C ALA A 218 -59.46 3.39 20.91
N ALA A 219 -59.16 2.81 22.05
CA ALA A 219 -60.15 2.26 22.98
C ALA A 219 -59.53 2.18 24.39
N ARG A 220 -60.09 2.97 25.25
CA ARG A 220 -60.34 2.89 26.71
C ARG A 220 -59.22 2.36 27.62
#